data_14f46efe69dfae3cc3c6a0ca1f7e8782
#
_entry.id   14f46efe69dfae3cc3c6a0ca1f7e8782
#
_cell.length_a   1.000
_cell.length_b   1.000
_cell.length_c   1.000
_cell.angle_alpha   90.00
_cell.angle_beta   90.00
_cell.angle_gamma   90.00
#
_symmetry.space_group_name_H-M   'P 1'
#
loop_
_entity.id
_entity.type
_entity.pdbx_description
1 polymer ?
#
loop_
_entity_poly.entity_id
_entity_poly.type
_entity_poly.pdbx_seq_one_letter_code
_entity_poly.pdbx_strand_id
1 'polypeptide(L)'
;MPGEKTKTWGYNAPLLGKTVVFKKGKTIHLHLVNHLPEVTTFHWHGLAIPGPIEDGGCHAPVYPGESRDVAFKIDQPAAFVWLHAHPCPSTAEQVWHGLAAGAIVQDDHESSLPLPRNYGVDDIPVILQDRRFHENNQWNYREDYDPDGVAGPTPMINGTINPYFDVTTQKVRLRFLDGANRREFRLHFSDDLEFTQIAGDLSLLPHPVKMTKLLITCAERQEIIVDFGKYKPGDVVTLYSDDVPLLRFRIHEFQPDTTVLPETLFETPDPAVDKDLPVHHVTLDGMDEAVAMNGKKFKMDRIDYKMPMGKVQLWDICNTNPAPGMIHPYHMHGTAFKVVSRNGHAPYPNELGLKDTVAINPGEHVVIKVWFHVSGVFMYHCHIIEHEDGGMMAQLQVIDPANPDKKYHLMNHMTLMKAFAEERHVPMDQLWLGGMDSYKKMGEEM
;
A
#
# COMPACT_ATOMS: atom_id res chain seq x y z
N MET A 1 -6.98 3.00 26.83
CA MET A 1 -5.99 2.86 27.92
C MET A 1 -6.13 4.04 28.87
N PRO A 2 -6.00 3.87 30.18
CA PRO A 2 -5.94 5.00 31.11
C PRO A 2 -4.62 5.76 30.89
N GLY A 3 -4.63 7.09 31.08
CA GLY A 3 -3.46 7.95 30.92
C GLY A 3 -3.65 9.07 29.91
N GLU A 4 -2.57 9.58 29.37
CA GLU A 4 -2.60 10.64 28.36
C GLU A 4 -3.19 10.15 27.02
N LYS A 5 -3.78 11.09 26.28
CA LYS A 5 -4.23 10.80 24.91
C LYS A 5 -3.01 10.69 23.99
N THR A 6 -2.95 9.65 23.20
CA THR A 6 -1.93 9.47 22.16
C THR A 6 -2.04 10.57 21.11
N LYS A 7 -0.92 11.21 20.78
CA LYS A 7 -0.83 12.16 19.68
C LYS A 7 -0.81 11.39 18.37
N THR A 8 -1.73 11.67 17.48
CA THR A 8 -1.92 10.95 16.21
C THR A 8 -2.19 11.94 15.09
N TRP A 9 -1.93 11.53 13.86
CA TRP A 9 -2.26 12.27 12.66
C TRP A 9 -3.30 11.53 11.83
N GLY A 10 -4.04 12.26 10.99
CA GLY A 10 -5.06 11.63 10.14
C GLY A 10 -5.61 12.55 9.06
N TYR A 11 -6.25 11.95 8.08
CA TYR A 11 -6.93 12.66 6.98
C TYR A 11 -8.38 12.96 7.36
N ASN A 12 -8.68 14.22 7.67
CA ASN A 12 -10.00 14.66 8.17
C ASN A 12 -10.51 13.82 9.37
N ALA A 13 -9.60 13.28 10.16
CA ALA A 13 -9.84 12.45 11.34
C ALA A 13 -8.67 12.57 12.32
N PRO A 14 -8.86 12.23 13.60
CA PRO A 14 -7.74 12.23 14.56
C PRO A 14 -6.68 11.17 14.26
N LEU A 15 -7.06 10.08 13.62
CA LEU A 15 -6.21 8.94 13.27
C LEU A 15 -6.75 8.32 12.00
N LEU A 16 -5.85 7.89 11.09
CA LEU A 16 -6.23 7.35 9.78
C LEU A 16 -7.05 8.36 8.97
N GLY A 17 -8.01 7.90 8.23
CA GLY A 17 -8.96 8.70 7.46
C GLY A 17 -10.25 7.93 7.21
N LYS A 18 -11.33 8.67 6.93
CA LYS A 18 -12.56 8.03 6.44
C LYS A 18 -12.30 7.44 5.06
N THR A 19 -12.86 6.27 4.79
CA THR A 19 -12.80 5.66 3.46
C THR A 19 -13.46 6.57 2.43
N VAL A 20 -12.72 6.88 1.37
CA VAL A 20 -13.21 7.67 0.23
C VAL A 20 -13.75 6.72 -0.82
N VAL A 21 -14.80 7.12 -1.54
CA VAL A 21 -15.36 6.32 -2.64
C VAL A 21 -15.23 7.08 -3.94
N PHE A 22 -14.56 6.48 -4.90
CA PHE A 22 -14.40 6.99 -6.26
C PHE A 22 -15.23 6.14 -7.23
N LYS A 23 -15.72 6.76 -8.30
CA LYS A 23 -16.42 6.04 -9.37
C LYS A 23 -15.62 6.13 -10.67
N LYS A 24 -15.40 4.98 -11.32
CA LYS A 24 -14.78 4.91 -12.65
C LYS A 24 -15.49 5.82 -13.64
N GLY A 25 -14.72 6.48 -14.51
CA GLY A 25 -15.18 7.43 -15.52
C GLY A 25 -15.40 8.85 -15.00
N LYS A 26 -15.30 9.09 -13.68
CA LYS A 26 -15.43 10.45 -13.11
C LYS A 26 -14.10 11.15 -12.99
N THR A 27 -14.10 12.45 -13.22
CA THR A 27 -13.00 13.33 -12.84
C THR A 27 -13.19 13.75 -11.39
N ILE A 28 -12.16 13.58 -10.60
CA ILE A 28 -12.11 13.93 -9.17
C ILE A 28 -11.35 15.24 -9.05
N HIS A 29 -11.87 16.16 -8.25
CA HIS A 29 -11.20 17.40 -7.87
C HIS A 29 -11.01 17.38 -6.35
N LEU A 30 -9.77 17.52 -5.90
CA LEU A 30 -9.42 17.50 -4.49
C LEU A 30 -8.71 18.78 -4.12
N HIS A 31 -9.11 19.36 -3.00
CA HIS A 31 -8.41 20.43 -2.33
C HIS A 31 -7.70 19.84 -1.11
N LEU A 32 -6.39 19.70 -1.20
CA LEU A 32 -5.54 19.09 -0.19
C LEU A 32 -4.96 20.20 0.70
N VAL A 33 -5.19 20.12 2.01
CA VAL A 33 -4.73 21.13 2.98
C VAL A 33 -3.85 20.45 4.01
N ASN A 34 -2.66 21.00 4.24
CA ASN A 34 -1.77 20.52 5.29
C ASN A 34 -1.93 21.34 6.58
N HIS A 35 -2.50 20.70 7.61
CA HIS A 35 -2.58 21.25 8.96
C HIS A 35 -1.56 20.66 9.94
N LEU A 36 -0.65 19.82 9.45
CA LEU A 36 0.44 19.26 10.25
C LEU A 36 1.48 20.34 10.56
N PRO A 37 2.32 20.13 11.57
CA PRO A 37 3.42 21.03 11.88
C PRO A 37 4.61 20.92 10.91
N GLU A 38 4.58 19.97 9.98
CA GLU A 38 5.66 19.71 9.03
C GLU A 38 5.13 19.38 7.63
N VAL A 39 6.02 19.44 6.64
CA VAL A 39 5.72 19.11 5.25
C VAL A 39 5.20 17.68 5.11
N THR A 40 4.19 17.48 4.26
CA THR A 40 3.63 16.16 3.94
C THR A 40 3.30 16.06 2.45
N THR A 41 2.89 14.89 2.02
CA THR A 41 2.35 14.64 0.68
C THR A 41 1.06 13.82 0.78
N PHE A 42 0.38 13.63 -0.35
CA PHE A 42 -0.89 12.91 -0.42
C PHE A 42 -0.82 11.88 -1.57
N HIS A 43 -0.11 10.77 -1.34
CA HIS A 43 0.05 9.74 -2.35
C HIS A 43 -1.19 8.85 -2.44
N TRP A 44 -1.75 8.78 -3.65
CA TRP A 44 -2.91 7.94 -4.00
C TRP A 44 -2.44 6.57 -4.47
N HIS A 45 -2.01 5.75 -3.54
CA HIS A 45 -1.47 4.42 -3.79
C HIS A 45 -2.50 3.53 -4.48
N GLY A 46 -2.14 3.03 -5.66
CA GLY A 46 -2.97 2.17 -6.49
C GLY A 46 -3.84 2.91 -7.50
N LEU A 47 -3.78 4.24 -7.59
CA LEU A 47 -4.43 4.96 -8.68
C LEU A 47 -3.49 5.11 -9.88
N ALA A 48 -3.97 4.74 -11.06
CA ALA A 48 -3.30 4.98 -12.34
C ALA A 48 -3.61 6.42 -12.81
N ILE A 49 -2.94 7.40 -12.22
CA ILE A 49 -3.12 8.83 -12.45
C ILE A 49 -1.78 9.47 -12.83
N PRO A 50 -1.78 10.65 -13.52
CA PRO A 50 -0.53 11.26 -13.97
C PRO A 50 0.44 11.57 -12.83
N GLY A 51 1.73 11.38 -13.05
CA GLY A 51 2.79 11.76 -12.11
C GLY A 51 3.57 12.99 -12.59
N PRO A 52 4.35 13.60 -11.69
CA PRO A 52 4.51 13.26 -10.27
C PRO A 52 3.55 13.99 -9.31
N ILE A 53 2.78 14.99 -9.77
CA ILE A 53 2.03 15.90 -8.86
C ILE A 53 0.71 15.26 -8.42
N GLU A 54 -0.08 14.76 -9.36
CA GLU A 54 -1.37 14.14 -9.07
C GLU A 54 -1.19 12.81 -8.31
N ASP A 55 -0.12 12.07 -8.62
CA ASP A 55 0.29 10.86 -7.92
C ASP A 55 0.57 11.10 -6.42
N GLY A 56 1.13 12.28 -6.10
CA GLY A 56 1.26 12.73 -4.72
C GLY A 56 2.45 12.14 -3.96
N GLY A 57 3.44 11.58 -4.66
CA GLY A 57 4.71 11.14 -4.06
C GLY A 57 5.61 12.31 -3.66
N CYS A 58 6.90 12.04 -3.43
CA CYS A 58 7.86 13.01 -2.88
C CYS A 58 8.06 14.30 -3.68
N HIS A 59 7.62 14.34 -4.94
CA HIS A 59 7.68 15.55 -5.77
C HIS A 59 6.47 16.48 -5.64
N ALA A 60 5.51 16.13 -4.77
CA ALA A 60 4.29 16.90 -4.55
C ALA A 60 4.13 17.37 -3.08
N PRO A 61 5.16 18.02 -2.47
CA PRO A 61 5.08 18.45 -1.09
C PRO A 61 3.99 19.51 -0.89
N VAL A 62 3.33 19.46 0.26
CA VAL A 62 2.43 20.50 0.75
C VAL A 62 2.95 20.93 2.12
N TYR A 63 3.38 22.20 2.23
CA TYR A 63 3.98 22.74 3.44
C TYR A 63 2.93 23.09 4.49
N PRO A 64 3.29 23.25 5.78
CA PRO A 64 2.37 23.63 6.85
C PRO A 64 1.55 24.87 6.50
N GLY A 65 0.22 24.75 6.65
CA GLY A 65 -0.72 25.84 6.33
C GLY A 65 -0.97 26.06 4.83
N GLU A 66 -0.28 25.37 3.96
CA GLU A 66 -0.51 25.44 2.50
C GLU A 66 -1.57 24.44 2.03
N SER A 67 -2.01 24.66 0.81
CA SER A 67 -2.94 23.76 0.11
C SER A 67 -2.51 23.51 -1.33
N ARG A 68 -3.00 22.41 -1.90
CA ARG A 68 -2.81 22.05 -3.29
C ARG A 68 -4.11 21.52 -3.89
N ASP A 69 -4.46 22.05 -5.05
CA ASP A 69 -5.55 21.51 -5.86
C ASP A 69 -4.98 20.46 -6.84
N VAL A 70 -5.62 19.31 -6.90
CA VAL A 70 -5.32 18.25 -7.86
C VAL A 70 -6.58 17.78 -8.53
N ALA A 71 -6.47 17.37 -9.81
CA ALA A 71 -7.59 16.84 -10.55
C ALA A 71 -7.14 15.69 -11.46
N PHE A 72 -7.84 14.56 -11.35
CA PHE A 72 -7.55 13.38 -12.16
C PHE A 72 -8.82 12.57 -12.46
N LYS A 73 -8.78 11.85 -13.58
CA LYS A 73 -9.85 10.94 -13.97
C LYS A 73 -9.58 9.55 -13.43
N ILE A 74 -10.59 8.91 -12.87
CA ILE A 74 -10.53 7.48 -12.50
C ILE A 74 -10.84 6.64 -13.73
N ASP A 75 -9.87 5.87 -14.20
CA ASP A 75 -10.03 5.03 -15.39
C ASP A 75 -9.41 3.64 -15.19
N GLN A 76 -9.73 3.02 -14.08
CA GLN A 76 -9.27 1.68 -13.71
C GLN A 76 -10.45 0.83 -13.21
N PRO A 77 -10.31 -0.52 -13.12
CA PRO A 77 -11.31 -1.40 -12.54
C PRO A 77 -11.61 -1.09 -11.08
N ALA A 78 -12.74 -1.61 -10.58
CA ALA A 78 -13.07 -1.59 -9.17
C ALA A 78 -11.96 -2.23 -8.33
N ALA A 79 -11.57 -1.55 -7.26
CA ALA A 79 -10.44 -1.93 -6.40
C ALA A 79 -10.53 -1.28 -5.02
N PHE A 80 -9.82 -1.85 -4.05
CA PHE A 80 -9.53 -1.20 -2.78
C PHE A 80 -8.14 -0.61 -2.83
N VAL A 81 -8.03 0.70 -2.88
CA VAL A 81 -6.78 1.48 -2.92
C VAL A 81 -6.66 2.31 -1.64
N TRP A 82 -5.58 3.07 -1.47
CA TRP A 82 -5.43 3.85 -0.25
C TRP A 82 -4.65 5.15 -0.45
N LEU A 83 -4.73 6.03 0.53
CA LEU A 83 -4.01 7.29 0.62
C LEU A 83 -3.04 7.19 1.78
N HIS A 84 -1.78 7.56 1.57
CA HIS A 84 -0.80 7.73 2.64
C HIS A 84 0.18 8.87 2.34
N ALA A 85 0.89 9.31 3.37
CA ALA A 85 1.98 10.28 3.22
C ALA A 85 3.18 9.61 2.54
N HIS A 86 3.91 10.38 1.71
CA HIS A 86 5.09 9.91 0.97
C HIS A 86 6.15 11.02 0.81
N PRO A 87 6.51 11.77 1.89
CA PRO A 87 7.41 12.93 1.78
C PRO A 87 8.88 12.56 1.91
N CYS A 88 9.31 11.40 1.51
CA CYS A 88 10.68 10.89 1.63
C CYS A 88 11.74 11.96 2.02
N PRO A 89 12.53 11.75 3.06
CA PRO A 89 12.73 10.52 3.82
C PRO A 89 11.99 10.45 5.17
N SER A 90 10.77 10.96 5.26
CA SER A 90 9.96 10.94 6.49
C SER A 90 8.60 10.24 6.28
N THR A 91 8.50 9.40 5.24
CA THR A 91 7.31 8.60 4.94
C THR A 91 6.95 7.70 6.11
N ALA A 92 7.92 6.97 6.62
CA ALA A 92 7.72 5.97 7.67
C ALA A 92 7.23 6.59 8.98
N GLU A 93 7.82 7.70 9.41
CA GLU A 93 7.38 8.42 10.62
C GLU A 93 5.94 8.92 10.48
N GLN A 94 5.58 9.48 9.30
CA GLN A 94 4.25 10.02 9.08
C GLN A 94 3.17 8.93 9.00
N VAL A 95 3.45 7.81 8.38
CA VAL A 95 2.54 6.64 8.37
C VAL A 95 2.44 6.02 9.77
N TRP A 96 3.54 5.94 10.52
CA TRP A 96 3.52 5.49 11.91
C TRP A 96 2.60 6.35 12.78
N HIS A 97 2.59 7.66 12.58
CA HIS A 97 1.70 8.58 13.29
C HIS A 97 0.24 8.52 12.83
N GLY A 98 -0.09 7.79 11.75
CA GLY A 98 -1.46 7.48 11.37
C GLY A 98 -1.93 8.04 10.03
N LEU A 99 -1.04 8.58 9.19
CA LEU A 99 -1.42 9.09 7.87
C LEU A 99 -1.64 7.96 6.86
N ALA A 100 -2.78 7.27 7.00
CA ALA A 100 -3.29 6.27 6.08
C ALA A 100 -4.82 6.34 6.01
N ALA A 101 -5.40 6.12 4.83
CA ALA A 101 -6.85 6.04 4.65
C ALA A 101 -7.21 5.13 3.47
N GLY A 102 -8.22 4.28 3.62
CA GLY A 102 -8.73 3.46 2.52
C GLY A 102 -9.48 4.28 1.48
N ALA A 103 -9.46 3.83 0.23
CA ALA A 103 -10.31 4.36 -0.83
C ALA A 103 -10.87 3.21 -1.69
N ILE A 104 -12.13 3.28 -2.05
CA ILE A 104 -12.82 2.27 -2.87
C ILE A 104 -13.08 2.86 -4.25
N VAL A 105 -12.53 2.24 -5.28
CA VAL A 105 -12.91 2.49 -6.67
C VAL A 105 -14.08 1.57 -7.01
N GLN A 106 -15.18 2.14 -7.51
CA GLN A 106 -16.36 1.42 -7.98
C GLN A 106 -16.44 1.50 -9.50
N ASP A 107 -16.85 0.41 -10.14
CA ASP A 107 -17.23 0.37 -11.55
C ASP A 107 -18.57 -0.34 -11.77
N ASP A 108 -19.10 -0.27 -12.99
CA ASP A 108 -20.39 -0.85 -13.31
C ASP A 108 -20.31 -2.39 -13.38
N HIS A 109 -19.15 -2.97 -13.68
CA HIS A 109 -18.96 -4.42 -13.71
C HIS A 109 -19.07 -5.02 -12.30
N GLU A 110 -18.22 -4.56 -11.37
CA GLU A 110 -18.26 -5.04 -9.97
C GLU A 110 -19.64 -4.80 -9.36
N SER A 111 -20.26 -3.64 -9.64
CA SER A 111 -21.57 -3.27 -9.13
C SER A 111 -22.70 -4.17 -9.65
N SER A 112 -22.51 -4.86 -10.76
CA SER A 112 -23.47 -5.83 -11.33
C SER A 112 -23.38 -7.21 -10.69
N LEU A 113 -22.30 -7.54 -10.00
CA LEU A 113 -22.10 -8.84 -9.37
C LEU A 113 -22.90 -8.94 -8.06
N PRO A 114 -23.47 -10.11 -7.73
CA PRO A 114 -24.24 -10.31 -6.49
C PRO A 114 -23.30 -10.53 -5.28
N LEU A 115 -22.44 -9.55 -5.00
CA LEU A 115 -21.49 -9.55 -3.90
C LEU A 115 -22.00 -8.66 -2.75
N PRO A 116 -21.55 -8.88 -1.50
CA PRO A 116 -21.81 -7.97 -0.39
C PRO A 116 -21.29 -6.56 -0.71
N ARG A 117 -22.11 -5.52 -0.44
CA ARG A 117 -21.78 -4.12 -0.79
C ARG A 117 -22.38 -3.05 0.11
N ASN A 118 -23.07 -3.46 1.20
CA ASN A 118 -23.61 -2.53 2.18
C ASN A 118 -22.49 -2.09 3.13
N TYR A 119 -21.85 -0.96 2.80
CA TYR A 119 -20.72 -0.43 3.57
C TYR A 119 -21.04 -0.34 5.07
N GLY A 120 -20.18 -0.92 5.89
CA GLY A 120 -20.34 -0.96 7.34
C GLY A 120 -21.29 -2.04 7.87
N VAL A 121 -21.94 -2.82 6.98
CA VAL A 121 -22.86 -3.91 7.34
C VAL A 121 -22.34 -5.26 6.84
N ASP A 122 -22.12 -5.39 5.54
CA ASP A 122 -21.60 -6.61 4.92
C ASP A 122 -20.40 -6.36 3.97
N ASP A 123 -19.93 -5.11 3.87
CA ASP A 123 -18.75 -4.68 3.12
C ASP A 123 -17.89 -3.77 4.02
N ILE A 124 -16.79 -4.33 4.52
CA ILE A 124 -16.02 -3.76 5.63
C ILE A 124 -14.56 -3.56 5.22
N PRO A 125 -14.07 -2.31 5.12
CA PRO A 125 -12.64 -2.03 5.07
C PRO A 125 -11.96 -2.42 6.39
N VAL A 126 -10.82 -3.07 6.28
CA VAL A 126 -10.02 -3.56 7.42
C VAL A 126 -8.57 -3.15 7.22
N ILE A 127 -8.18 -2.01 7.80
CA ILE A 127 -6.80 -1.53 7.79
C ILE A 127 -6.06 -2.18 8.95
N LEU A 128 -5.07 -3.01 8.62
CA LEU A 128 -4.21 -3.71 9.55
C LEU A 128 -3.00 -2.85 9.85
N GLN A 129 -2.72 -2.61 11.12
CA GLN A 129 -1.54 -1.90 11.60
C GLN A 129 -1.07 -2.50 12.92
N ASP A 130 0.10 -2.08 13.37
CA ASP A 130 0.61 -2.38 14.69
C ASP A 130 1.32 -1.17 15.29
N ARG A 131 1.35 -1.08 16.60
CA ARG A 131 1.98 0.05 17.32
C ARG A 131 2.66 -0.42 18.61
N ARG A 132 3.68 0.34 18.99
CA ARG A 132 4.26 0.27 20.33
C ARG A 132 3.77 1.47 21.16
N PHE A 133 3.16 1.21 22.30
CA PHE A 133 2.74 2.24 23.24
C PHE A 133 3.74 2.28 24.40
N HIS A 134 4.32 3.45 24.62
CA HIS A 134 5.17 3.73 25.78
C HIS A 134 4.31 3.95 27.04
N GLU A 135 4.92 4.06 28.22
CA GLU A 135 4.21 4.20 29.52
C GLU A 135 3.27 5.40 29.56
N ASN A 136 3.61 6.47 28.82
CA ASN A 136 2.77 7.67 28.67
C ASN A 136 1.71 7.55 27.56
N ASN A 137 1.46 6.37 27.02
CA ASN A 137 0.58 6.07 25.88
C ASN A 137 0.98 6.74 24.55
N GLN A 138 2.19 7.31 24.43
CA GLN A 138 2.64 7.88 23.17
C GLN A 138 3.32 6.83 22.28
N TRP A 139 3.33 7.12 20.99
CA TRP A 139 4.13 6.43 19.98
C TRP A 139 5.40 7.24 19.78
N ASN A 140 6.54 6.69 20.10
CA ASN A 140 7.82 7.37 19.96
C ASN A 140 8.61 6.74 18.82
N TYR A 141 8.35 7.21 17.60
CA TYR A 141 8.96 6.66 16.40
C TYR A 141 10.49 6.63 16.48
N ARG A 142 11.12 7.69 16.98
CA ARG A 142 12.57 7.78 17.06
C ARG A 142 13.20 6.78 18.04
N GLU A 143 12.55 6.51 19.17
CA GLU A 143 13.02 5.51 20.14
C GLU A 143 12.75 4.08 19.63
N ASP A 144 11.68 3.89 18.87
CA ASP A 144 11.28 2.59 18.31
C ASP A 144 11.93 2.31 16.95
N TYR A 145 12.69 3.26 16.39
CA TYR A 145 13.25 3.17 15.06
C TYR A 145 14.09 1.92 14.86
N ASP A 146 13.78 1.20 13.81
CA ASP A 146 14.50 0.02 13.32
C ASP A 146 14.66 0.20 11.80
N PRO A 147 15.87 0.23 11.25
CA PRO A 147 16.08 0.40 9.81
C PRO A 147 15.46 -0.71 8.96
N ASP A 148 15.25 -1.89 9.53
CA ASP A 148 14.48 -2.99 8.88
C ASP A 148 12.96 -2.85 9.06
N GLY A 149 12.50 -1.73 9.57
CA GLY A 149 11.10 -1.38 9.71
C GLY A 149 10.59 -1.44 11.15
N VAL A 150 9.89 -0.38 11.55
CA VAL A 150 9.31 -0.28 12.89
C VAL A 150 8.10 -1.19 13.00
N ALA A 151 8.09 -2.01 14.06
CA ALA A 151 6.97 -2.86 14.41
C ALA A 151 6.63 -2.78 15.90
N GLY A 152 5.37 -2.89 16.24
CA GLY A 152 4.88 -2.85 17.61
C GLY A 152 4.19 -4.14 18.05
N PRO A 153 4.10 -4.40 19.37
CA PRO A 153 3.46 -5.61 19.89
C PRO A 153 1.92 -5.52 19.88
N THR A 154 1.34 -4.34 19.62
CA THR A 154 -0.10 -4.11 19.73
C THR A 154 -0.71 -3.98 18.35
N PRO A 155 -1.46 -4.99 17.87
CA PRO A 155 -2.20 -4.86 16.61
C PRO A 155 -3.32 -3.85 16.74
N MET A 156 -3.54 -3.10 15.68
CA MET A 156 -4.63 -2.13 15.56
C MET A 156 -5.40 -2.38 14.26
N ILE A 157 -6.71 -2.47 14.38
CA ILE A 157 -7.60 -2.63 13.23
C ILE A 157 -8.45 -1.38 13.11
N ASN A 158 -8.36 -0.69 11.98
CA ASN A 158 -9.02 0.61 11.78
C ASN A 158 -8.76 1.60 12.93
N GLY A 159 -7.51 1.62 13.44
CA GLY A 159 -7.10 2.46 14.57
C GLY A 159 -7.61 2.02 15.94
N THR A 160 -8.20 0.83 16.07
CA THR A 160 -8.79 0.31 17.31
C THR A 160 -8.04 -0.92 17.82
N ILE A 161 -7.77 -0.96 19.13
CA ILE A 161 -7.17 -2.10 19.82
C ILE A 161 -8.28 -3.08 20.22
N ASN A 162 -8.08 -4.38 19.94
CA ASN A 162 -9.03 -5.45 20.26
C ASN A 162 -10.48 -5.15 19.81
N PRO A 163 -10.71 -4.77 18.55
CA PRO A 163 -12.05 -4.46 18.07
C PRO A 163 -12.94 -5.69 17.96
N TYR A 164 -14.23 -5.42 17.84
CA TYR A 164 -15.21 -6.42 17.43
C TYR A 164 -16.11 -5.86 16.32
N PHE A 165 -16.71 -6.77 15.59
CA PHE A 165 -17.69 -6.47 14.55
C PHE A 165 -18.96 -7.32 14.77
N ASP A 166 -20.13 -6.69 14.73
CA ASP A 166 -21.42 -7.35 14.86
C ASP A 166 -21.89 -7.88 13.50
N VAL A 167 -21.89 -9.19 13.32
CA VAL A 167 -22.27 -9.85 12.09
C VAL A 167 -23.78 -10.07 12.05
N THR A 168 -24.44 -9.36 11.16
CA THR A 168 -25.91 -9.38 10.98
C THR A 168 -26.33 -9.95 9.62
N THR A 169 -25.39 -10.36 8.77
CA THR A 169 -25.58 -10.99 7.47
C THR A 169 -24.78 -12.28 7.41
N GLN A 170 -25.26 -13.28 6.67
CA GLN A 170 -24.58 -14.56 6.59
C GLN A 170 -23.19 -14.43 5.94
N LYS A 171 -23.07 -13.64 4.87
CA LYS A 171 -21.80 -13.40 4.17
C LYS A 171 -21.35 -11.97 4.35
N VAL A 172 -20.06 -11.80 4.64
CA VAL A 172 -19.41 -10.51 4.83
C VAL A 172 -18.17 -10.43 3.95
N ARG A 173 -18.06 -9.33 3.21
CA ARG A 173 -16.86 -8.94 2.45
C ARG A 173 -15.93 -8.14 3.34
N LEU A 174 -14.71 -8.61 3.50
CA LEU A 174 -13.65 -7.90 4.20
C LEU A 174 -12.64 -7.41 3.17
N ARG A 175 -12.35 -6.11 3.19
CA ARG A 175 -11.35 -5.47 2.33
C ARG A 175 -10.13 -5.16 3.16
N PHE A 176 -9.15 -6.06 3.16
CA PHE A 176 -7.91 -5.89 3.88
C PHE A 176 -6.97 -4.92 3.17
N LEU A 177 -6.34 -4.06 3.96
CA LEU A 177 -5.16 -3.29 3.63
C LEU A 177 -4.12 -3.55 4.72
N ASP A 178 -2.93 -3.98 4.34
CA ASP A 178 -1.80 -3.92 5.24
C ASP A 178 -1.20 -2.52 5.23
N GLY A 179 -1.56 -1.71 6.21
CA GLY A 179 -1.09 -0.34 6.40
C GLY A 179 -0.04 -0.22 7.51
N ALA A 180 0.65 -1.32 7.85
CA ALA A 180 1.78 -1.31 8.78
C ALA A 180 3.06 -0.83 8.07
N ASN A 181 4.05 -0.37 8.85
CA ASN A 181 5.33 0.04 8.30
C ASN A 181 6.15 -1.15 7.76
N ARG A 182 6.07 -2.30 8.46
CA ARG A 182 6.91 -3.47 8.15
C ARG A 182 6.18 -4.80 8.30
N ARG A 183 5.21 -4.88 9.22
CA ARG A 183 4.63 -6.15 9.64
C ARG A 183 3.88 -6.82 8.49
N GLU A 184 4.17 -8.06 8.23
CA GLU A 184 3.33 -8.96 7.45
C GLU A 184 2.29 -9.63 8.37
N PHE A 185 1.10 -9.89 7.87
CA PHE A 185 0.05 -10.59 8.61
C PHE A 185 -0.27 -11.93 7.96
N ARG A 186 -0.25 -13.00 8.77
CA ARG A 186 -0.65 -14.35 8.36
C ARG A 186 -2.04 -14.64 8.88
N LEU A 187 -3.03 -14.22 8.10
CA LEU A 187 -4.42 -14.20 8.49
C LEU A 187 -5.05 -15.60 8.44
N HIS A 188 -5.78 -15.95 9.48
CA HIS A 188 -6.67 -17.11 9.53
C HIS A 188 -7.78 -16.88 10.55
N PHE A 189 -8.87 -17.62 10.43
CA PHE A 189 -9.96 -17.56 11.39
C PHE A 189 -9.88 -18.71 12.39
N SER A 190 -10.51 -18.52 13.57
CA SER A 190 -10.78 -19.63 14.49
C SER A 190 -11.52 -20.76 13.75
N ASP A 191 -11.38 -22.00 14.25
CA ASP A 191 -11.99 -23.21 13.70
C ASP A 191 -11.61 -23.53 12.24
N ASP A 192 -10.44 -23.04 11.78
CA ASP A 192 -9.99 -23.17 10.38
C ASP A 192 -11.09 -22.82 9.37
N LEU A 193 -11.91 -21.80 9.69
CA LEU A 193 -13.01 -21.36 8.84
C LEU A 193 -12.48 -20.99 7.45
N GLU A 194 -12.95 -21.71 6.42
CA GLU A 194 -12.66 -21.41 5.01
C GLU A 194 -13.30 -20.08 4.63
N PHE A 195 -12.58 -19.27 3.90
CA PHE A 195 -13.04 -18.04 3.27
C PHE A 195 -12.68 -18.03 1.80
N THR A 196 -13.25 -17.11 1.04
CA THR A 196 -13.03 -17.04 -0.41
C THR A 196 -12.44 -15.67 -0.77
N GLN A 197 -11.22 -15.66 -1.31
CA GLN A 197 -10.65 -14.43 -1.86
C GLN A 197 -11.28 -14.12 -3.21
N ILE A 198 -11.65 -12.85 -3.41
CA ILE A 198 -12.33 -12.36 -4.61
C ILE A 198 -11.59 -11.25 -5.33
N ALA A 199 -10.67 -10.56 -4.65
CA ALA A 199 -9.90 -9.46 -5.24
C ALA A 199 -8.50 -9.38 -4.63
N GLY A 200 -7.58 -8.78 -5.38
CA GLY A 200 -6.27 -8.30 -4.93
C GLY A 200 -6.22 -6.78 -4.93
N ASP A 201 -5.02 -6.23 -5.20
CA ASP A 201 -4.76 -4.79 -5.09
C ASP A 201 -5.62 -3.93 -6.01
N LEU A 202 -5.71 -4.29 -7.31
CA LEU A 202 -6.23 -3.39 -8.34
C LEU A 202 -7.36 -3.99 -9.19
N SER A 203 -7.81 -5.19 -8.89
CA SER A 203 -8.99 -5.78 -9.54
C SER A 203 -9.56 -6.94 -8.75
N LEU A 204 -10.78 -7.34 -9.11
CA LEU A 204 -11.25 -8.68 -8.80
C LEU A 204 -10.31 -9.73 -9.41
N LEU A 205 -10.25 -10.91 -8.80
CA LEU A 205 -9.59 -12.09 -9.37
C LEU A 205 -10.39 -12.62 -10.58
N PRO A 206 -9.78 -13.39 -11.48
CA PRO A 206 -10.53 -14.06 -12.55
C PRO A 206 -11.62 -15.00 -11.99
N HIS A 207 -11.26 -15.73 -10.94
CA HIS A 207 -12.12 -16.71 -10.25
C HIS A 207 -11.99 -16.58 -8.74
N PRO A 208 -13.03 -16.92 -7.97
CA PRO A 208 -12.92 -17.02 -6.51
C PRO A 208 -11.90 -18.07 -6.09
N VAL A 209 -11.09 -17.77 -5.07
CA VAL A 209 -10.06 -18.68 -4.55
C VAL A 209 -10.38 -19.01 -3.09
N LYS A 210 -10.69 -20.28 -2.80
CA LYS A 210 -10.96 -20.78 -1.47
C LYS A 210 -9.66 -21.02 -0.71
N MET A 211 -9.60 -20.61 0.55
CA MET A 211 -8.44 -20.78 1.41
C MET A 211 -8.82 -20.72 2.90
N THR A 212 -7.90 -21.14 3.76
CA THR A 212 -8.03 -21.02 5.23
C THR A 212 -6.97 -20.11 5.82
N LYS A 213 -5.95 -19.75 5.03
CA LYS A 213 -4.84 -18.87 5.44
C LYS A 213 -4.50 -17.90 4.31
N LEU A 214 -4.16 -16.67 4.67
CA LEU A 214 -3.80 -15.62 3.73
C LEU A 214 -2.61 -14.84 4.27
N LEU A 215 -1.51 -14.79 3.51
CA LEU A 215 -0.43 -13.84 3.75
C LEU A 215 -0.78 -12.51 3.09
N ILE A 216 -0.61 -11.43 3.83
CA ILE A 216 -0.66 -10.06 3.31
C ILE A 216 0.57 -9.30 3.81
N THR A 217 1.25 -8.60 2.92
CA THR A 217 2.44 -7.81 3.20
C THR A 217 2.16 -6.32 3.03
N CYS A 218 3.07 -5.48 3.54
CA CYS A 218 2.89 -4.03 3.54
C CYS A 218 2.40 -3.51 2.19
N ALA A 219 1.34 -2.72 2.22
CA ALA A 219 0.63 -2.12 1.11
C ALA A 219 -0.20 -3.06 0.23
N GLU A 220 -0.11 -4.36 0.36
CA GLU A 220 -1.03 -5.24 -0.35
C GLU A 220 -2.48 -5.03 0.11
N ARG A 221 -3.43 -5.23 -0.80
CA ARG A 221 -4.87 -5.26 -0.53
C ARG A 221 -5.39 -6.61 -0.99
N GLN A 222 -6.23 -7.18 -0.15
CA GLN A 222 -6.86 -8.49 -0.39
C GLN A 222 -8.32 -8.40 0.03
N GLU A 223 -9.24 -8.83 -0.84
CA GLU A 223 -10.65 -8.86 -0.48
C GLU A 223 -11.15 -10.29 -0.39
N ILE A 224 -11.80 -10.60 0.72
CA ILE A 224 -12.35 -11.93 0.96
C ILE A 224 -13.83 -11.87 1.29
N ILE A 225 -14.54 -12.94 1.02
CA ILE A 225 -15.88 -13.20 1.54
C ILE A 225 -15.80 -14.32 2.57
N VAL A 226 -16.35 -14.05 3.75
CA VAL A 226 -16.48 -15.00 4.84
C VAL A 226 -17.96 -15.41 4.96
N ASP A 227 -18.25 -16.70 4.96
CA ASP A 227 -19.60 -17.25 5.19
C ASP A 227 -19.70 -17.72 6.66
N PHE A 228 -20.50 -16.98 7.43
CA PHE A 228 -20.75 -17.29 8.84
C PHE A 228 -21.95 -18.23 9.07
N GLY A 229 -22.57 -18.77 8.02
CA GLY A 229 -23.82 -19.53 8.08
C GLY A 229 -23.81 -20.79 8.94
N LYS A 230 -22.62 -21.33 9.30
CA LYS A 230 -22.49 -22.46 10.22
C LYS A 230 -22.64 -22.07 11.71
N TYR A 231 -22.55 -20.78 12.03
CA TYR A 231 -22.59 -20.27 13.40
C TYR A 231 -24.00 -19.80 13.79
N LYS A 232 -24.23 -19.67 15.09
CA LYS A 232 -25.50 -19.27 15.70
C LYS A 232 -25.37 -17.95 16.42
N PRO A 233 -26.47 -17.18 16.62
CA PRO A 233 -26.46 -16.00 17.45
C PRO A 233 -25.86 -16.25 18.83
N GLY A 234 -24.91 -15.40 19.23
CA GLY A 234 -24.11 -15.53 20.45
C GLY A 234 -22.73 -16.16 20.25
N ASP A 235 -22.48 -16.85 19.14
CA ASP A 235 -21.15 -17.35 18.81
C ASP A 235 -20.17 -16.18 18.52
N VAL A 236 -18.88 -16.43 18.71
CA VAL A 236 -17.80 -15.50 18.40
C VAL A 236 -16.77 -16.20 17.53
N VAL A 237 -16.50 -15.63 16.36
CA VAL A 237 -15.42 -16.03 15.46
C VAL A 237 -14.30 -15.01 15.55
N THR A 238 -13.05 -15.45 15.61
CA THR A 238 -11.91 -14.53 15.72
C THR A 238 -11.00 -14.66 14.51
N LEU A 239 -10.63 -13.51 13.94
CA LEU A 239 -9.55 -13.39 12.97
C LEU A 239 -8.23 -13.26 13.74
N TYR A 240 -7.24 -14.04 13.35
CA TYR A 240 -5.89 -14.06 13.91
C TYR A 240 -4.85 -13.71 12.83
N SER A 241 -3.70 -13.23 13.28
CA SER A 241 -2.43 -13.37 12.58
C SER A 241 -1.50 -14.23 13.42
N ASP A 242 -1.08 -15.38 12.91
CA ASP A 242 -0.46 -16.43 13.71
C ASP A 242 -1.29 -16.68 15.00
N ASP A 243 -0.71 -16.54 16.19
CA ASP A 243 -1.43 -16.72 17.46
C ASP A 243 -2.03 -15.41 18.03
N VAL A 244 -1.92 -14.28 17.31
CA VAL A 244 -2.36 -12.97 17.80
C VAL A 244 -3.78 -12.66 17.33
N PRO A 245 -4.75 -12.45 18.23
CA PRO A 245 -6.11 -12.08 17.86
C PRO A 245 -6.16 -10.64 17.34
N LEU A 246 -6.79 -10.43 16.17
CA LEU A 246 -6.92 -9.13 15.52
C LEU A 246 -8.33 -8.54 15.63
N LEU A 247 -9.36 -9.33 15.29
CA LEU A 247 -10.74 -8.86 15.19
C LEU A 247 -11.71 -9.98 15.60
N ARG A 248 -12.69 -9.67 16.43
CA ARG A 248 -13.74 -10.59 16.85
C ARG A 248 -15.03 -10.30 16.09
N PHE A 249 -15.65 -11.32 15.54
CA PHE A 249 -16.94 -11.28 14.88
C PHE A 249 -17.98 -11.87 15.83
N ARG A 250 -18.92 -11.05 16.30
CA ARG A 250 -20.02 -11.48 17.18
C ARG A 250 -21.23 -11.78 16.30
N ILE A 251 -21.69 -13.00 16.33
CA ILE A 251 -22.77 -13.48 15.46
C ILE A 251 -24.12 -13.09 16.04
N HIS A 252 -24.94 -12.44 15.24
CA HIS A 252 -26.34 -12.09 15.52
C HIS A 252 -27.29 -12.84 14.59
N GLU A 253 -28.61 -12.65 14.75
CA GLU A 253 -29.59 -13.12 13.78
C GLU A 253 -29.30 -12.52 12.40
N PHE A 254 -29.25 -13.39 11.40
CA PHE A 254 -28.94 -12.96 10.03
C PHE A 254 -30.14 -12.32 9.36
N GLN A 255 -29.92 -11.18 8.73
CA GLN A 255 -30.82 -10.64 7.72
C GLN A 255 -30.76 -11.50 6.45
N PRO A 256 -31.82 -11.47 5.59
CA PRO A 256 -31.78 -12.18 4.32
C PRO A 256 -30.54 -11.84 3.49
N ASP A 257 -29.82 -12.85 3.03
CA ASP A 257 -28.62 -12.73 2.22
C ASP A 257 -28.88 -13.24 0.80
N THR A 258 -28.68 -12.38 -0.19
CA THR A 258 -28.81 -12.71 -1.61
C THR A 258 -27.48 -12.90 -2.31
N THR A 259 -26.38 -12.89 -1.55
CA THR A 259 -25.02 -13.03 -2.08
C THR A 259 -24.85 -14.41 -2.74
N VAL A 260 -24.42 -14.39 -4.00
CA VAL A 260 -24.02 -15.58 -4.76
C VAL A 260 -22.65 -15.31 -5.35
N LEU A 261 -21.69 -16.18 -5.06
CA LEU A 261 -20.34 -16.07 -5.66
C LEU A 261 -20.36 -16.63 -7.08
N PRO A 262 -20.15 -15.77 -8.12
CA PRO A 262 -20.03 -16.24 -9.49
C PRO A 262 -18.75 -17.08 -9.67
N GLU A 263 -18.76 -18.04 -10.59
CA GLU A 263 -17.57 -18.82 -10.95
C GLU A 263 -16.50 -17.95 -11.62
N THR A 264 -16.90 -16.91 -12.35
CA THR A 264 -16.01 -15.92 -12.98
C THR A 264 -16.34 -14.55 -12.41
N LEU A 265 -15.32 -13.85 -11.95
CA LEU A 265 -15.44 -12.52 -11.35
C LEU A 265 -15.01 -11.41 -12.30
N PHE A 266 -13.88 -11.59 -13.00
CA PHE A 266 -13.31 -10.54 -13.84
C PHE A 266 -12.45 -11.12 -14.94
N GLU A 267 -12.53 -10.58 -16.14
CA GLU A 267 -11.59 -10.86 -17.21
C GLU A 267 -10.38 -9.93 -17.07
N THR A 268 -9.31 -10.45 -16.45
CA THR A 268 -8.11 -9.67 -16.20
C THR A 268 -7.40 -9.34 -17.51
N PRO A 269 -7.14 -8.05 -17.83
CA PRO A 269 -6.39 -7.66 -19.02
C PRO A 269 -5.05 -8.35 -19.12
N ASP A 270 -4.70 -8.83 -20.30
CA ASP A 270 -3.44 -9.53 -20.56
C ASP A 270 -2.82 -9.12 -21.90
N PRO A 271 -2.36 -7.85 -22.04
CA PRO A 271 -1.82 -7.37 -23.29
C PRO A 271 -0.53 -8.10 -23.67
N ALA A 272 -0.30 -8.25 -24.98
CA ALA A 272 0.91 -8.88 -25.49
C ALA A 272 2.15 -8.05 -25.15
N VAL A 273 3.25 -8.72 -24.78
CA VAL A 273 4.54 -8.08 -24.53
C VAL A 273 5.14 -7.50 -25.82
N ASP A 274 5.64 -6.27 -25.75
CA ASP A 274 6.37 -5.65 -26.86
C ASP A 274 7.75 -6.32 -27.00
N LYS A 275 7.98 -6.99 -28.11
CA LYS A 275 9.20 -7.78 -28.37
C LYS A 275 10.45 -6.92 -28.51
N ASP A 276 10.27 -5.64 -28.82
CA ASP A 276 11.38 -4.68 -29.00
C ASP A 276 11.92 -4.14 -27.66
N LEU A 277 11.22 -4.41 -26.56
CA LEU A 277 11.66 -4.01 -25.21
C LEU A 277 12.34 -5.19 -24.51
N PRO A 278 13.58 -5.01 -24.02
CA PRO A 278 14.26 -6.04 -23.23
C PRO A 278 13.54 -6.24 -21.87
N VAL A 279 13.77 -7.38 -21.25
CA VAL A 279 13.38 -7.56 -19.84
C VAL A 279 14.13 -6.54 -18.98
N HIS A 280 13.40 -5.79 -18.15
CA HIS A 280 14.01 -4.86 -17.20
C HIS A 280 14.28 -5.61 -15.88
N HIS A 281 15.53 -5.55 -15.41
CA HIS A 281 15.94 -6.22 -14.18
C HIS A 281 16.01 -5.21 -13.03
N VAL A 282 15.42 -5.58 -11.89
CA VAL A 282 15.44 -4.82 -10.66
C VAL A 282 15.91 -5.73 -9.54
N THR A 283 16.88 -5.26 -8.73
CA THR A 283 17.29 -5.94 -7.51
C THR A 283 16.89 -5.13 -6.29
N LEU A 284 16.39 -5.83 -5.28
CA LEU A 284 16.11 -5.33 -3.94
C LEU A 284 17.25 -5.82 -3.05
N ASP A 285 18.16 -4.93 -2.71
CA ASP A 285 19.46 -5.28 -2.15
C ASP A 285 19.56 -4.88 -0.68
N GLY A 286 20.07 -5.80 0.14
CA GLY A 286 20.46 -5.53 1.51
C GLY A 286 19.33 -5.47 2.52
N MET A 287 19.70 -5.22 3.74
CA MET A 287 18.89 -5.04 4.94
C MET A 287 19.53 -3.94 5.78
N ASP A 288 18.90 -3.54 6.88
CA ASP A 288 19.35 -2.43 7.73
C ASP A 288 19.57 -1.15 6.91
N GLU A 289 20.58 -0.37 7.27
CA GLU A 289 20.96 0.82 6.51
C GLU A 289 21.66 0.50 5.18
N ALA A 290 21.93 -0.77 4.88
CA ALA A 290 22.56 -1.16 3.61
C ALA A 290 21.57 -1.37 2.47
N VAL A 291 20.28 -1.07 2.68
CA VAL A 291 19.23 -1.22 1.66
C VAL A 291 19.50 -0.37 0.42
N ALA A 292 19.25 -0.95 -0.76
CA ALA A 292 19.46 -0.27 -2.03
C ALA A 292 18.54 -0.89 -3.11
N MET A 293 18.41 -0.24 -4.26
CA MET A 293 17.80 -0.80 -5.46
C MET A 293 18.80 -0.74 -6.61
N ASN A 294 19.05 -1.88 -7.24
CA ASN A 294 20.12 -2.02 -8.26
C ASN A 294 21.48 -1.49 -7.75
N GLY A 295 21.82 -1.76 -6.49
CA GLY A 295 23.04 -1.32 -5.83
C GLY A 295 23.16 0.20 -5.62
N LYS A 296 22.05 0.94 -5.71
CA LYS A 296 22.04 2.42 -5.57
C LYS A 296 21.00 2.86 -4.55
N LYS A 297 21.31 3.93 -3.82
CA LYS A 297 20.32 4.68 -3.04
C LYS A 297 19.48 5.57 -3.94
N PHE A 298 18.25 5.83 -3.52
CA PHE A 298 17.36 6.74 -4.21
C PHE A 298 17.92 8.16 -4.26
N LYS A 299 17.76 8.82 -5.42
CA LYS A 299 18.01 10.27 -5.59
C LYS A 299 16.81 10.90 -6.27
N MET A 300 16.17 11.86 -5.61
CA MET A 300 14.92 12.48 -6.06
C MET A 300 15.04 13.15 -7.42
N ASP A 301 16.21 13.66 -7.77
CA ASP A 301 16.47 14.37 -9.05
C ASP A 301 17.02 13.46 -10.16
N ARG A 302 17.15 12.14 -9.90
CA ARG A 302 17.67 11.16 -10.87
C ARG A 302 16.54 10.31 -11.46
N ILE A 303 16.41 10.26 -12.79
CA ILE A 303 15.58 9.27 -13.48
C ILE A 303 16.42 8.02 -13.74
N ASP A 304 16.03 6.89 -13.13
CA ASP A 304 16.76 5.63 -13.23
C ASP A 304 16.38 4.84 -14.48
N TYR A 305 15.14 4.98 -14.96
CA TYR A 305 14.64 4.28 -16.13
C TYR A 305 13.68 5.14 -16.95
N LYS A 306 13.52 4.84 -18.25
CA LYS A 306 12.56 5.48 -19.14
C LYS A 306 11.78 4.43 -19.90
N MET A 307 10.46 4.57 -19.94
CA MET A 307 9.56 3.66 -20.61
C MET A 307 8.54 4.43 -21.47
N PRO A 308 8.27 4.02 -22.71
CA PRO A 308 7.20 4.63 -23.52
C PRO A 308 5.82 4.26 -22.94
N MET A 309 4.92 5.24 -22.83
CA MET A 309 3.52 5.02 -22.49
C MET A 309 2.84 4.10 -23.51
N GLY A 310 1.97 3.20 -23.06
CA GLY A 310 1.22 2.27 -23.89
C GLY A 310 2.00 1.02 -24.34
N LYS A 311 3.29 0.93 -24.02
CA LYS A 311 4.11 -0.27 -24.27
C LYS A 311 4.00 -1.25 -23.12
N VAL A 312 4.16 -2.54 -23.42
CA VAL A 312 4.09 -3.65 -22.47
C VAL A 312 5.47 -4.29 -22.31
N GLN A 313 5.99 -4.32 -21.09
CA GLN A 313 7.34 -4.80 -20.82
C GLN A 313 7.34 -5.83 -19.68
N LEU A 314 8.23 -6.80 -19.75
CA LEU A 314 8.53 -7.70 -18.62
C LEU A 314 9.58 -7.06 -17.71
N TRP A 315 9.32 -7.14 -16.41
CA TRP A 315 10.24 -6.76 -15.36
C TRP A 315 10.53 -7.97 -14.49
N ASP A 316 11.80 -8.27 -14.26
CA ASP A 316 12.28 -9.34 -13.38
C ASP A 316 12.81 -8.70 -12.09
N ILE A 317 12.09 -8.88 -11.01
CA ILE A 317 12.40 -8.32 -9.70
C ILE A 317 13.00 -9.43 -8.83
N CYS A 318 14.20 -9.20 -8.32
CA CYS A 318 14.92 -10.14 -7.48
C CYS A 318 15.16 -9.57 -6.08
N ASN A 319 14.79 -10.31 -5.05
CA ASN A 319 15.24 -10.06 -3.69
C ASN A 319 16.60 -10.78 -3.52
N THR A 320 17.69 -10.00 -3.47
CA THR A 320 19.04 -10.56 -3.44
C THR A 320 19.48 -11.10 -2.07
N ASN A 321 18.67 -10.86 -1.03
CA ASN A 321 18.98 -11.34 0.31
C ASN A 321 18.88 -12.88 0.36
N PRO A 322 19.85 -13.55 0.99
CA PRO A 322 19.76 -15.00 1.17
C PRO A 322 18.70 -15.38 2.23
N ALA A 323 18.15 -16.57 2.12
CA ALA A 323 17.31 -17.13 3.19
C ALA A 323 18.18 -17.62 4.38
N PRO A 324 17.76 -17.47 5.64
CA PRO A 324 16.58 -16.73 6.07
C PRO A 324 16.78 -15.22 5.94
N GLY A 325 15.76 -14.50 5.47
CA GLY A 325 15.82 -13.06 5.24
C GLY A 325 14.39 -12.48 5.21
N MET A 326 14.31 -11.19 4.92
CA MET A 326 13.04 -10.49 4.87
C MET A 326 12.37 -10.61 3.51
N ILE A 327 11.04 -10.69 3.52
CA ILE A 327 10.22 -10.45 2.34
C ILE A 327 10.29 -8.95 2.02
N HIS A 328 10.54 -8.61 0.76
CA HIS A 328 10.41 -7.23 0.29
C HIS A 328 9.12 -7.09 -0.52
N PRO A 329 8.10 -6.38 -0.02
CA PRO A 329 6.95 -6.00 -0.83
C PRO A 329 7.39 -4.97 -1.88
N TYR A 330 7.43 -5.36 -3.15
CA TYR A 330 7.76 -4.46 -4.25
C TYR A 330 6.51 -3.74 -4.73
N HIS A 331 6.55 -2.41 -4.75
CA HIS A 331 5.47 -1.56 -5.23
C HIS A 331 5.90 -0.70 -6.42
N MET A 332 4.95 -0.37 -7.30
CA MET A 332 5.15 0.51 -8.45
C MET A 332 3.97 1.49 -8.60
N HIS A 333 4.27 2.78 -8.62
CA HIS A 333 3.30 3.87 -8.79
C HIS A 333 2.72 3.96 -10.20
N GLY A 334 1.52 4.51 -10.32
CA GLY A 334 0.90 4.97 -11.56
C GLY A 334 0.52 3.89 -12.56
N THR A 335 0.61 2.62 -12.20
CA THR A 335 0.30 1.50 -13.07
C THR A 335 -0.33 0.33 -12.33
N ALA A 336 -0.89 -0.60 -13.11
CA ALA A 336 -1.19 -1.95 -12.70
C ALA A 336 -0.25 -2.92 -13.41
N PHE A 337 0.13 -4.02 -12.75
CA PHE A 337 0.88 -5.09 -13.37
C PHE A 337 0.24 -6.47 -13.13
N LYS A 338 0.69 -7.47 -13.91
CA LYS A 338 0.37 -8.88 -13.67
C LYS A 338 1.62 -9.63 -13.25
N VAL A 339 1.51 -10.48 -12.25
CA VAL A 339 2.54 -11.48 -11.96
C VAL A 339 2.51 -12.54 -13.06
N VAL A 340 3.66 -12.80 -13.68
CA VAL A 340 3.83 -13.75 -14.78
C VAL A 340 4.44 -15.06 -14.27
N SER A 341 5.46 -14.96 -13.42
CA SER A 341 6.11 -16.14 -12.84
C SER A 341 6.82 -15.82 -11.53
N ARG A 342 7.02 -16.85 -10.71
CA ARG A 342 7.83 -16.87 -9.48
C ARG A 342 8.87 -17.96 -9.62
N ASN A 343 10.17 -17.61 -9.67
CA ASN A 343 11.28 -18.55 -9.93
C ASN A 343 11.00 -19.46 -11.15
N GLY A 344 10.39 -18.92 -12.21
CA GLY A 344 10.01 -19.65 -13.42
C GLY A 344 8.75 -20.52 -13.29
N HIS A 345 8.09 -20.58 -12.13
CA HIS A 345 6.81 -21.25 -11.92
C HIS A 345 5.63 -20.29 -12.11
N ALA A 346 4.44 -20.85 -12.31
CA ALA A 346 3.20 -20.05 -12.38
C ALA A 346 2.98 -19.26 -11.08
N PRO A 347 2.35 -18.06 -11.15
CA PRO A 347 1.95 -17.31 -9.97
C PRO A 347 0.92 -18.08 -9.13
N TYR A 348 0.73 -17.67 -7.89
CA TYR A 348 -0.31 -18.25 -7.05
C TYR A 348 -1.71 -17.91 -7.60
N PRO A 349 -2.71 -18.79 -7.41
CA PRO A 349 -4.07 -18.54 -7.92
C PRO A 349 -4.68 -17.20 -7.46
N ASN A 350 -4.32 -16.75 -6.26
CA ASN A 350 -4.78 -15.49 -5.68
C ASN A 350 -3.97 -14.25 -6.13
N GLU A 351 -3.01 -14.42 -7.05
CA GLU A 351 -2.25 -13.32 -7.66
C GLU A 351 -2.62 -13.06 -9.13
N LEU A 352 -3.60 -13.77 -9.64
CA LEU A 352 -3.98 -13.69 -11.06
C LEU A 352 -4.72 -12.41 -11.45
N GLY A 353 -5.11 -11.57 -10.48
CA GLY A 353 -5.66 -10.23 -10.69
C GLY A 353 -4.59 -9.20 -11.06
N LEU A 354 -5.04 -7.95 -11.24
CA LEU A 354 -4.14 -6.80 -11.37
C LEU A 354 -3.60 -6.42 -10.00
N LYS A 355 -2.30 -6.14 -9.94
CA LYS A 355 -1.59 -5.75 -8.72
C LYS A 355 -0.77 -4.47 -8.94
N ASP A 356 -0.38 -3.84 -7.86
CA ASP A 356 0.65 -2.79 -7.80
C ASP A 356 1.73 -3.10 -6.77
N THR A 357 1.48 -4.07 -5.90
CA THR A 357 2.40 -4.50 -4.85
C THR A 357 2.52 -6.02 -4.87
N VAL A 358 3.74 -6.56 -4.78
CA VAL A 358 3.97 -8.01 -4.77
C VAL A 358 5.08 -8.38 -3.79
N ALA A 359 4.81 -9.35 -2.92
CA ALA A 359 5.79 -9.89 -1.99
C ALA A 359 6.88 -10.66 -2.72
N ILE A 360 8.16 -10.32 -2.49
CA ILE A 360 9.32 -11.02 -3.05
C ILE A 360 10.06 -11.69 -1.91
N ASN A 361 10.06 -13.03 -1.87
CA ASN A 361 10.75 -13.79 -0.83
C ASN A 361 12.28 -13.69 -0.98
N PRO A 362 13.07 -13.96 0.10
CA PRO A 362 14.53 -14.00 0.01
C PRO A 362 15.00 -14.94 -1.08
N GLY A 363 15.87 -14.45 -1.98
CA GLY A 363 16.40 -15.19 -3.12
C GLY A 363 15.42 -15.47 -4.26
N GLU A 364 14.22 -14.87 -4.21
CA GLU A 364 13.20 -15.10 -5.23
C GLU A 364 13.29 -14.10 -6.37
N HIS A 365 13.00 -14.61 -7.57
CA HIS A 365 12.75 -13.86 -8.79
C HIS A 365 11.25 -13.85 -9.09
N VAL A 366 10.65 -12.67 -9.21
CA VAL A 366 9.27 -12.50 -9.64
C VAL A 366 9.24 -11.70 -10.93
N VAL A 367 8.73 -12.31 -11.99
CA VAL A 367 8.54 -11.63 -13.27
C VAL A 367 7.15 -11.05 -13.32
N ILE A 368 7.07 -9.74 -13.57
CA ILE A 368 5.82 -9.02 -13.75
C ILE A 368 5.71 -8.47 -15.17
N LYS A 369 4.48 -8.31 -15.65
CA LYS A 369 4.14 -7.66 -16.91
C LYS A 369 3.58 -6.28 -16.60
N VAL A 370 4.26 -5.23 -17.07
CA VAL A 370 4.00 -3.82 -16.75
C VAL A 370 3.57 -3.06 -18.00
N TRP A 371 2.58 -2.18 -17.85
CA TRP A 371 2.19 -1.21 -18.88
C TRP A 371 1.56 0.02 -18.24
N PHE A 372 1.88 1.19 -18.79
CA PHE A 372 1.35 2.46 -18.30
C PHE A 372 0.36 3.07 -19.29
N HIS A 373 -0.78 3.55 -18.77
CA HIS A 373 -1.76 4.31 -19.52
C HIS A 373 -1.66 5.82 -19.29
N VAL A 374 -0.83 6.24 -18.35
CA VAL A 374 -0.60 7.64 -17.99
C VAL A 374 0.89 7.95 -18.05
N SER A 375 1.22 9.18 -18.41
CA SER A 375 2.61 9.66 -18.44
C SER A 375 2.97 10.38 -17.16
N GLY A 376 4.26 10.40 -16.82
CA GLY A 376 4.72 11.07 -15.61
C GLY A 376 6.09 10.59 -15.16
N VAL A 377 6.46 10.99 -13.96
CA VAL A 377 7.55 10.39 -13.21
C VAL A 377 6.92 9.63 -12.04
N PHE A 378 7.29 8.36 -11.92
CA PHE A 378 6.71 7.42 -10.97
C PHE A 378 7.80 6.71 -10.19
N MET A 379 7.56 6.47 -8.91
CA MET A 379 8.46 5.71 -8.07
C MET A 379 8.15 4.22 -8.14
N TYR A 380 9.16 3.40 -7.88
CA TYR A 380 9.01 1.99 -7.56
C TYR A 380 10.00 1.66 -6.45
N HIS A 381 9.56 0.89 -5.46
CA HIS A 381 10.30 0.73 -4.22
C HIS A 381 9.88 -0.51 -3.44
N CYS A 382 10.67 -0.88 -2.43
CA CYS A 382 10.22 -1.76 -1.36
C CYS A 382 9.22 -1.01 -0.48
N HIS A 383 8.13 -1.67 -0.08
CA HIS A 383 7.10 -1.04 0.76
C HIS A 383 7.24 -1.38 2.26
N ILE A 384 8.37 -1.93 2.71
CA ILE A 384 8.83 -1.70 4.07
C ILE A 384 9.24 -0.23 4.10
N ILE A 385 8.52 0.60 4.86
CA ILE A 385 8.57 2.04 4.65
C ILE A 385 9.92 2.64 5.11
N GLU A 386 10.56 2.05 6.10
CA GLU A 386 11.91 2.40 6.51
C GLU A 386 12.96 2.05 5.45
N HIS A 387 12.77 0.95 4.68
CA HIS A 387 13.62 0.62 3.53
C HIS A 387 13.44 1.64 2.39
N GLU A 388 12.21 2.07 2.14
CA GLU A 388 11.88 3.13 1.17
C GLU A 388 12.61 4.42 1.56
N ASP A 389 12.39 4.93 2.78
CA ASP A 389 13.07 6.13 3.31
C ASP A 389 14.59 5.95 3.38
N GLY A 390 15.06 4.72 3.61
CA GLY A 390 16.47 4.33 3.59
C GLY A 390 17.08 4.24 2.20
N GLY A 391 16.29 4.43 1.14
CA GLY A 391 16.76 4.52 -0.25
C GLY A 391 16.59 3.26 -1.10
N MET A 392 15.86 2.22 -0.65
CA MET A 392 15.44 1.08 -1.50
C MET A 392 14.28 1.51 -2.42
N MET A 393 14.55 2.52 -3.21
CA MET A 393 13.62 3.15 -4.14
C MET A 393 14.35 3.61 -5.40
N ALA A 394 13.65 3.67 -6.51
CA ALA A 394 14.08 4.27 -7.76
C ALA A 394 12.88 4.92 -8.46
N GLN A 395 13.12 5.66 -9.53
CA GLN A 395 12.04 6.27 -10.29
C GLN A 395 12.22 6.13 -11.79
N LEU A 396 11.09 6.03 -12.47
CA LEU A 396 11.05 5.98 -13.93
C LEU A 396 10.24 7.15 -14.49
N GLN A 397 10.64 7.57 -15.70
CA GLN A 397 9.84 8.48 -16.51
C GLN A 397 9.07 7.68 -17.55
N VAL A 398 7.73 7.79 -17.53
CA VAL A 398 6.85 7.28 -18.58
C VAL A 398 6.66 8.38 -19.62
N ILE A 399 7.15 8.12 -20.83
CA ILE A 399 7.19 9.09 -21.92
C ILE A 399 5.89 9.00 -22.72
N ASP A 400 5.16 10.11 -22.80
CA ASP A 400 4.03 10.25 -23.71
C ASP A 400 4.55 10.39 -25.15
N PRO A 401 4.21 9.48 -26.08
CA PRO A 401 4.63 9.59 -27.48
C PRO A 401 4.15 10.87 -28.17
N ALA A 402 3.05 11.49 -27.70
CA ALA A 402 2.55 12.75 -28.21
C ALA A 402 3.35 13.97 -27.71
N ASN A 403 4.08 13.83 -26.61
CA ASN A 403 4.88 14.87 -25.97
C ASN A 403 6.23 14.32 -25.47
N PRO A 404 7.10 13.81 -26.36
CA PRO A 404 8.29 13.05 -25.97
C PRO A 404 9.32 13.88 -25.19
N ASP A 405 9.34 15.19 -25.40
CA ASP A 405 10.29 16.14 -24.78
C ASP A 405 9.75 16.78 -23.50
N LYS A 406 8.58 16.34 -23.00
CA LYS A 406 8.00 16.86 -21.75
C LYS A 406 8.98 16.68 -20.60
N LYS A 407 9.31 17.80 -19.94
CA LYS A 407 10.15 17.82 -18.75
C LYS A 407 9.27 17.92 -17.51
N TYR A 408 9.68 17.22 -16.47
CA TYR A 408 9.05 17.27 -15.15
C TYR A 408 9.96 18.00 -14.18
N HIS A 409 9.37 18.82 -13.30
CA HIS A 409 10.10 19.41 -12.20
C HIS A 409 10.25 18.33 -11.12
N LEU A 410 11.49 18.01 -10.78
CA LEU A 410 11.82 17.06 -9.70
C LEU A 410 12.32 17.83 -8.49
N MET A 411 11.87 17.43 -7.34
CA MET A 411 12.42 17.89 -6.06
C MET A 411 13.78 17.25 -5.82
N ASN A 412 14.53 17.77 -4.86
CA ASN A 412 15.73 17.10 -4.35
C ASN A 412 15.64 16.98 -2.81
N HIS A 413 16.35 16.02 -2.27
CA HIS A 413 16.36 15.74 -0.84
C HIS A 413 16.71 16.97 0.01
N MET A 414 17.72 17.75 -0.39
CA MET A 414 18.16 18.91 0.36
C MET A 414 17.06 19.97 0.55
N THR A 415 16.17 20.11 -0.42
CA THR A 415 15.03 21.05 -0.30
C THR A 415 14.08 20.59 0.80
N LEU A 416 13.69 19.31 0.81
CA LEU A 416 12.82 18.78 1.85
C LEU A 416 13.48 18.70 3.22
N MET A 417 14.76 18.30 3.28
CA MET A 417 15.51 18.28 4.54
C MET A 417 15.60 19.67 5.19
N LYS A 418 15.80 20.73 4.40
CA LYS A 418 15.79 22.11 4.92
C LYS A 418 14.44 22.47 5.50
N ALA A 419 13.35 22.11 4.81
CA ALA A 419 12.00 22.33 5.32
C ALA A 419 11.78 21.60 6.65
N PHE A 420 12.10 20.32 6.74
CA PHE A 420 12.00 19.57 8.00
C PHE A 420 12.86 20.16 9.13
N ALA A 421 14.08 20.62 8.84
CA ALA A 421 14.95 21.24 9.86
C ALA A 421 14.34 22.55 10.39
N GLU A 422 13.81 23.39 9.50
CA GLU A 422 13.13 24.64 9.86
C GLU A 422 11.87 24.38 10.68
N GLU A 423 11.03 23.45 10.25
CA GLU A 423 9.75 23.09 10.89
C GLU A 423 9.95 22.44 12.27
N ARG A 424 10.98 21.60 12.40
CA ARG A 424 11.34 20.95 13.68
C ARG A 424 12.19 21.84 14.58
N HIS A 425 12.57 23.05 14.12
CA HIS A 425 13.41 24.01 14.85
C HIS A 425 14.77 23.45 15.27
N VAL A 426 15.40 22.67 14.40
CA VAL A 426 16.72 22.10 14.64
C VAL A 426 17.71 22.52 13.53
N PRO A 427 19.01 22.69 13.84
CA PRO A 427 20.01 22.85 12.81
C PRO A 427 20.10 21.64 11.89
N MET A 428 20.49 21.85 10.62
CA MET A 428 20.60 20.78 9.62
C MET A 428 21.50 19.61 10.05
N ASP A 429 22.59 19.89 10.76
CA ASP A 429 23.53 18.89 11.27
C ASP A 429 23.00 18.09 12.47
N GLN A 430 21.87 18.52 13.05
CA GLN A 430 21.14 17.84 14.13
C GLN A 430 19.80 17.27 13.65
N LEU A 431 19.42 17.51 12.40
CA LEU A 431 18.24 16.92 11.83
C LEU A 431 18.37 15.39 11.83
N TRP A 432 17.35 14.73 12.38
CA TRP A 432 17.21 13.29 12.31
C TRP A 432 15.91 12.95 11.58
N LEU A 433 16.03 12.15 10.52
CA LEU A 433 14.94 11.51 9.78
C LEU A 433 15.36 10.05 9.64
N GLY A 434 14.46 9.11 9.88
CA GLY A 434 14.77 7.69 10.04
C GLY A 434 15.68 7.10 8.96
N GLY A 435 15.46 7.42 7.68
CA GLY A 435 16.23 6.89 6.57
C GLY A 435 17.64 7.50 6.35
N MET A 436 17.99 8.62 7.02
CA MET A 436 19.23 9.37 6.71
C MET A 436 20.53 8.59 6.91
N ASP A 437 20.58 7.75 7.94
CA ASP A 437 21.80 7.00 8.27
C ASP A 437 22.10 5.91 7.24
N SER A 438 21.10 5.43 6.56
CA SER A 438 21.24 4.49 5.44
C SER A 438 22.07 5.07 4.28
N TYR A 439 21.84 6.33 3.92
CA TYR A 439 22.62 7.02 2.87
C TYR A 439 24.10 7.20 3.28
N LYS A 440 24.33 7.63 4.52
CA LYS A 440 25.72 7.79 5.06
C LYS A 440 26.50 6.48 5.03
N LYS A 441 25.86 5.37 5.40
CA LYS A 441 26.50 4.06 5.45
C LYS A 441 26.90 3.55 4.05
N MET A 442 26.13 3.86 3.03
CA MET A 442 26.43 3.54 1.64
C MET A 442 27.43 4.53 1.00
N GLY A 443 27.84 5.59 1.70
CA GLY A 443 28.69 6.64 1.14
C GLY A 443 27.99 7.51 0.11
N GLU A 444 26.65 7.52 0.12
CA GLU A 444 25.81 8.33 -0.76
C GLU A 444 25.44 9.64 -0.07
N GLU A 445 25.34 10.71 -0.85
CA GLU A 445 24.75 11.98 -0.42
C GLU A 445 23.27 12.02 -0.84
N MET A 446 22.40 12.48 0.06
CA MET A 446 20.97 12.70 -0.20
C MET A 446 20.73 13.88 -1.14
#